data_8af8270764beb5806665f65119636003
#
_entry.id   8af8270764beb5806665f65119636003
#
_cell.length_a   1.000
_cell.length_b   1.000
_cell.length_c   1.000
_cell.angle_alpha   90.00
_cell.angle_beta   90.00
_cell.angle_gamma   90.00
#
_symmetry.space_group_name_H-M   'P 1'
#
loop_
_entity.id
_entity.type
_entity.pdbx_description
1 polymer ?
#
loop_
_entity_poly.entity_id
_entity_poly.type
_entity_poly.pdbx_seq_one_letter_code
_entity_poly.pdbx_strand_id
1 'polypeptide(L)'
;MDPKHKRVADFVRELNRRDGRGPGDFPIAVSRVEPRRGNLERFVLPSQQETSSSVPKHAEPAAEHTPTITPEAAETFAKTLDNQQLSADDIVRLESIILPALRPVFDIQNETYAQLPGDWDLLNHQRAALEPILRAVGRLQLTGHPSYTLVGTAFVCGPNTIVTNRHVAQIFVQGLESGQQLTYLPGVSCAMDTLAEVGSDASVKLDLTRPVSVSDTWDVAILQVDALPPNIQPLPLAGSAPASLQGGLATIIGYPSYDPNESFVDQANVFRAVFDKKRLQPGRLNGRVDVPSFGRTVSAIAHDCSTLGGNSGSVLISVETAQVVGIHFSGTTHLSNYAVPSWELVNDAALAGRDITFN
;
A
#
# COMPACT_ATOMS: atom_id res chain seq x y z
N MET A 1 -14.30 -26.08 -14.17
CA MET A 1 -14.13 -25.16 -13.01
C MET A 1 -13.03 -24.20 -13.38
N ASP A 2 -13.29 -22.89 -13.37
CA ASP A 2 -12.29 -21.87 -13.67
C ASP A 2 -11.10 -22.03 -12.70
N PRO A 3 -9.85 -21.94 -13.15
CA PRO A 3 -8.67 -22.03 -12.29
C PRO A 3 -8.69 -21.07 -11.10
N LYS A 4 -9.33 -19.90 -11.22
CA LYS A 4 -9.54 -18.94 -10.13
C LYS A 4 -10.44 -19.50 -9.04
N HIS A 5 -11.56 -20.12 -9.42
CA HIS A 5 -12.52 -20.74 -8.48
C HIS A 5 -11.87 -21.87 -7.67
N LYS A 6 -11.03 -22.67 -8.33
CA LYS A 6 -10.29 -23.74 -7.66
C LYS A 6 -9.32 -23.18 -6.62
N ARG A 7 -8.60 -22.09 -6.93
CA ARG A 7 -7.64 -21.47 -6.01
C ARG A 7 -8.33 -20.91 -4.75
N VAL A 8 -9.47 -20.22 -4.91
CA VAL A 8 -10.23 -19.69 -3.76
C VAL A 8 -10.74 -20.84 -2.89
N ALA A 9 -11.33 -21.89 -3.49
CA ALA A 9 -11.83 -23.04 -2.76
C ALA A 9 -10.72 -23.83 -2.04
N ASP A 10 -9.58 -24.04 -2.68
CA ASP A 10 -8.44 -24.74 -2.09
C ASP A 10 -7.83 -23.92 -0.94
N PHE A 11 -7.81 -22.61 -1.08
CA PHE A 11 -7.31 -21.69 -0.09
C PHE A 11 -8.22 -21.64 1.16
N VAL A 12 -9.54 -21.52 1.00
CA VAL A 12 -10.50 -21.56 2.11
C VAL A 12 -10.42 -22.91 2.86
N ARG A 13 -10.21 -24.01 2.14
CA ARG A 13 -9.98 -25.33 2.78
C ARG A 13 -8.69 -25.37 3.60
N GLU A 14 -7.63 -24.72 3.11
CA GLU A 14 -6.35 -24.67 3.83
C GLU A 14 -6.44 -23.81 5.09
N LEU A 15 -7.16 -22.68 5.07
CA LEU A 15 -7.44 -21.87 6.25
C LEU A 15 -8.14 -22.69 7.34
N ASN A 16 -9.22 -23.39 6.99
CA ASN A 16 -9.95 -24.22 7.94
C ASN A 16 -9.09 -25.36 8.51
N ARG A 17 -8.15 -25.88 7.74
CA ARG A 17 -7.25 -26.93 8.19
C ARG A 17 -6.22 -26.43 9.19
N ARG A 18 -5.76 -25.18 9.04
CA ARG A 18 -4.77 -24.54 9.94
C ARG A 18 -5.38 -24.10 11.26
N ASP A 19 -6.61 -23.57 11.22
CA ASP A 19 -7.24 -23.00 12.41
C ASP A 19 -7.99 -24.03 13.27
N GLY A 20 -8.17 -25.27 12.79
CA GLY A 20 -8.89 -26.34 13.52
C GLY A 20 -10.33 -25.98 13.88
N ARG A 21 -10.91 -24.97 13.21
CA ARG A 21 -12.25 -24.46 13.48
C ARG A 21 -13.29 -25.11 12.57
N GLY A 22 -14.40 -25.54 13.17
CA GLY A 22 -15.56 -26.04 12.45
C GLY A 22 -16.42 -24.89 11.87
N PRO A 23 -17.39 -25.21 10.97
CA PRO A 23 -18.24 -24.22 10.30
C PRO A 23 -19.09 -23.32 11.21
N GLY A 24 -19.15 -23.59 12.52
CA GLY A 24 -19.95 -22.86 13.51
C GLY A 24 -19.18 -21.92 14.44
N ASP A 25 -17.85 -21.84 14.33
CA ASP A 25 -16.99 -21.18 15.34
C ASP A 25 -16.66 -19.72 15.03
N PHE A 26 -17.31 -19.10 14.03
CA PHE A 26 -17.14 -17.68 13.74
C PHE A 26 -18.09 -16.83 14.62
N PRO A 27 -17.60 -15.76 15.29
CA PRO A 27 -18.47 -14.86 16.01
C PRO A 27 -19.33 -14.06 15.01
N ILE A 28 -20.61 -14.46 14.88
CA ILE A 28 -21.58 -13.79 14.02
C ILE A 28 -22.21 -12.66 14.82
N ALA A 29 -21.79 -11.44 14.57
CA ALA A 29 -22.55 -10.27 14.99
C ALA A 29 -23.46 -9.82 13.85
N VAL A 30 -24.76 -10.11 13.95
CA VAL A 30 -25.76 -9.75 12.95
C VAL A 30 -26.27 -8.34 13.23
N SER A 31 -25.89 -7.35 12.45
CA SER A 31 -26.64 -6.09 12.38
C SER A 31 -27.40 -6.02 11.05
N ARG A 32 -28.74 -5.99 11.13
CA ARG A 32 -29.61 -5.76 9.98
C ARG A 32 -29.46 -4.33 9.49
N VAL A 33 -28.91 -4.16 8.28
CA VAL A 33 -29.10 -2.93 7.52
C VAL A 33 -29.96 -3.29 6.31
N GLU A 34 -31.16 -2.75 6.27
CA GLU A 34 -32.06 -2.90 5.11
C GLU A 34 -31.52 -2.07 3.94
N PRO A 35 -31.47 -2.62 2.71
CA PRO A 35 -31.02 -1.86 1.55
C PRO A 35 -32.13 -0.89 1.10
N ARG A 36 -31.89 0.42 1.26
CA ARG A 36 -32.69 1.42 0.56
C ARG A 36 -32.28 1.44 -0.93
N ARG A 37 -33.21 1.04 -1.79
CA ARG A 37 -33.13 1.30 -3.24
C ARG A 37 -33.19 2.81 -3.46
N GLY A 38 -32.10 3.41 -3.86
CA GLY A 38 -32.01 4.81 -4.31
C GLY A 38 -31.25 4.87 -5.62
N ASN A 39 -31.81 5.60 -6.58
CA ASN A 39 -31.33 5.82 -7.94
C ASN A 39 -29.86 6.27 -7.96
N LEU A 40 -29.07 5.63 -8.80
CA LEU A 40 -27.74 6.07 -9.22
C LEU A 40 -27.89 7.28 -10.17
N GLU A 41 -27.98 8.47 -9.61
CA GLU A 41 -27.71 9.69 -10.37
C GLU A 41 -26.22 10.04 -10.26
N ARG A 42 -25.66 10.41 -11.41
CA ARG A 42 -24.28 10.83 -11.63
C ARG A 42 -23.79 11.77 -10.54
N PHE A 43 -22.81 11.36 -9.75
CA PHE A 43 -22.04 12.26 -8.87
C PHE A 43 -21.05 13.05 -9.73
N VAL A 44 -21.37 14.31 -9.97
CA VAL A 44 -20.44 15.35 -10.40
C VAL A 44 -19.77 15.87 -9.13
N LEU A 45 -18.45 15.89 -9.10
CA LEU A 45 -17.66 16.45 -8.00
C LEU A 45 -18.03 17.93 -7.81
N PRO A 46 -18.39 18.39 -6.59
CA PRO A 46 -18.54 19.79 -6.31
C PRO A 46 -17.18 20.46 -6.16
N SER A 47 -16.97 21.55 -6.89
CA SER A 47 -15.91 22.51 -6.67
C SER A 47 -15.96 23.06 -5.24
N GLN A 48 -14.79 23.22 -4.62
CA GLN A 48 -14.62 23.79 -3.29
C GLN A 48 -15.33 25.14 -3.16
N GLN A 49 -16.29 25.23 -2.26
CA GLN A 49 -16.69 26.47 -1.62
C GLN A 49 -16.62 26.28 -0.11
N GLU A 50 -15.80 27.12 0.49
CA GLU A 50 -15.69 27.26 1.93
C GLU A 50 -17.02 27.67 2.54
N THR A 51 -17.54 26.89 3.48
CA THR A 51 -18.46 27.39 4.49
C THR A 51 -18.09 26.85 5.86
N SER A 52 -17.84 27.79 6.75
CA SER A 52 -17.61 27.63 8.17
C SER A 52 -18.79 26.99 8.88
N SER A 53 -18.48 26.20 9.87
CA SER A 53 -19.08 26.09 11.20
C SER A 53 -19.59 24.73 11.65
N SER A 54 -19.24 24.48 12.90
CA SER A 54 -19.75 23.53 13.89
C SER A 54 -19.19 22.09 13.87
N VAL A 55 -18.15 21.93 14.68
CA VAL A 55 -17.63 20.65 15.18
C VAL A 55 -18.63 20.10 16.24
N PRO A 56 -19.10 18.87 16.13
CA PRO A 56 -19.69 18.16 17.28
C PRO A 56 -18.57 17.65 18.18
N LYS A 57 -18.59 18.04 19.43
CA LYS A 57 -17.76 17.48 20.51
C LYS A 57 -18.23 16.05 20.83
N HIS A 58 -17.24 15.21 21.14
CA HIS A 58 -17.31 13.82 21.59
C HIS A 58 -17.41 12.77 20.47
N ALA A 59 -16.23 12.32 20.02
CA ALA A 59 -16.08 10.98 19.48
C ALA A 59 -15.74 10.05 20.65
N GLU A 60 -16.60 9.07 20.91
CA GLU A 60 -16.27 7.92 21.75
C GLU A 60 -15.12 7.11 21.12
N PRO A 61 -14.27 6.43 21.94
CA PRO A 61 -13.19 5.61 21.38
C PRO A 61 -13.80 4.52 20.50
N ALA A 62 -13.29 4.40 19.29
CA ALA A 62 -13.71 3.40 18.33
C ALA A 62 -13.56 2.01 18.93
N ALA A 63 -14.67 1.30 19.09
CA ALA A 63 -14.70 -0.10 19.48
C ALA A 63 -13.88 -0.92 18.48
N GLU A 64 -13.12 -1.90 18.98
CA GLU A 64 -12.45 -2.92 18.19
C GLU A 64 -13.47 -3.58 17.24
N HIS A 65 -13.43 -3.25 15.97
CA HIS A 65 -14.30 -3.87 14.99
C HIS A 65 -13.69 -5.21 14.57
N THR A 66 -14.17 -6.28 15.15
CA THR A 66 -14.08 -7.61 14.58
C THR A 66 -14.79 -7.58 13.21
N PRO A 67 -14.19 -8.06 12.12
CA PRO A 67 -14.86 -8.06 10.82
C PRO A 67 -16.17 -8.84 10.93
N THR A 68 -17.26 -8.17 10.58
CA THR A 68 -18.61 -8.76 10.64
C THR A 68 -18.88 -9.46 9.31
N ILE A 69 -18.99 -10.79 9.32
CA ILE A 69 -19.36 -11.58 8.15
C ILE A 69 -20.89 -11.44 7.95
N THR A 70 -21.31 -11.04 6.75
CA THR A 70 -22.74 -10.97 6.43
C THR A 70 -23.35 -12.37 6.32
N PRO A 71 -24.68 -12.56 6.52
CA PRO A 71 -25.33 -13.87 6.38
C PRO A 71 -25.12 -14.49 4.99
N GLU A 72 -25.14 -13.69 3.92
CA GLU A 72 -24.90 -14.11 2.55
C GLU A 72 -23.46 -14.58 2.35
N ALA A 73 -22.54 -13.93 3.02
CA ALA A 73 -21.13 -14.27 3.01
C ALA A 73 -20.87 -15.59 3.76
N ALA A 74 -21.54 -15.81 4.90
CA ALA A 74 -21.49 -17.06 5.64
C ALA A 74 -22.09 -18.22 4.84
N GLU A 75 -23.20 -17.99 4.11
CA GLU A 75 -23.79 -18.97 3.21
C GLU A 75 -22.85 -19.34 2.06
N THR A 76 -22.24 -18.34 1.43
CA THR A 76 -21.25 -18.55 0.36
C THR A 76 -20.04 -19.33 0.86
N PHE A 77 -19.58 -19.05 2.07
CA PHE A 77 -18.50 -19.79 2.71
C PHE A 77 -18.91 -21.26 2.96
N ALA A 78 -20.12 -21.51 3.46
CA ALA A 78 -20.65 -22.86 3.64
C ALA A 78 -20.70 -23.63 2.31
N LYS A 79 -21.17 -23.02 1.21
CA LYS A 79 -21.14 -23.63 -0.13
C LYS A 79 -19.74 -24.09 -0.55
N THR A 80 -18.71 -23.30 -0.19
CA THR A 80 -17.30 -23.65 -0.48
C THR A 80 -16.85 -24.88 0.30
N LEU A 81 -17.23 -24.98 1.58
CA LEU A 81 -16.93 -26.13 2.43
C LEU A 81 -17.61 -27.41 1.91
N ASP A 82 -18.85 -27.29 1.43
CA ASP A 82 -19.66 -28.40 0.93
C ASP A 82 -19.34 -28.79 -0.52
N ASN A 83 -18.28 -28.21 -1.13
CA ASN A 83 -17.91 -28.44 -2.54
C ASN A 83 -19.00 -28.06 -3.55
N GLN A 84 -19.93 -27.19 -3.21
CA GLN A 84 -20.98 -26.74 -4.12
C GLN A 84 -20.39 -25.81 -5.21
N GLN A 85 -21.12 -25.72 -6.32
CA GLN A 85 -20.73 -24.82 -7.41
C GLN A 85 -21.01 -23.37 -7.00
N LEU A 86 -19.98 -22.52 -7.05
CA LEU A 86 -20.08 -21.10 -6.74
C LEU A 86 -20.51 -20.30 -7.97
N SER A 87 -21.41 -19.35 -7.80
CA SER A 87 -21.72 -18.33 -8.79
C SER A 87 -20.63 -17.26 -8.85
N ALA A 88 -20.66 -16.40 -9.88
CA ALA A 88 -19.76 -15.25 -9.97
C ALA A 88 -19.92 -14.30 -8.76
N ASP A 89 -21.17 -14.09 -8.31
CA ASP A 89 -21.45 -13.24 -7.14
C ASP A 89 -20.97 -13.89 -5.83
N ASP A 90 -21.05 -15.20 -5.70
CA ASP A 90 -20.50 -15.92 -4.56
C ASP A 90 -18.98 -15.75 -4.45
N ILE A 91 -18.28 -15.69 -5.60
CA ILE A 91 -16.82 -15.50 -5.65
C ILE A 91 -16.44 -14.11 -5.23
N VAL A 92 -17.12 -13.08 -5.75
CA VAL A 92 -16.90 -11.67 -5.34
C VAL A 92 -17.11 -11.51 -3.83
N ARG A 93 -18.16 -12.13 -3.27
CA ARG A 93 -18.42 -12.11 -1.84
C ARG A 93 -17.33 -12.81 -1.02
N LEU A 94 -16.84 -13.96 -1.48
CA LEU A 94 -15.72 -14.64 -0.83
C LEU A 94 -14.43 -13.83 -0.88
N GLU A 95 -14.13 -13.19 -2.00
CA GLU A 95 -12.95 -12.32 -2.13
C GLU A 95 -13.03 -11.14 -1.16
N SER A 96 -14.20 -10.51 -1.01
CA SER A 96 -14.39 -9.39 -0.08
C SER A 96 -14.28 -9.78 1.41
N ILE A 97 -14.47 -11.07 1.75
CA ILE A 97 -14.27 -11.59 3.11
C ILE A 97 -12.83 -12.02 3.33
N ILE A 98 -12.26 -12.67 2.33
CA ILE A 98 -10.93 -13.27 2.41
C ILE A 98 -9.85 -12.19 2.43
N LEU A 99 -9.97 -11.15 1.59
CA LEU A 99 -8.98 -10.09 1.47
C LEU A 99 -8.70 -9.38 2.80
N PRO A 100 -9.70 -8.90 3.60
CA PRO A 100 -9.44 -8.28 4.88
C PRO A 100 -8.81 -9.21 5.92
N ALA A 101 -9.17 -10.49 5.90
CA ALA A 101 -8.64 -11.46 6.86
C ALA A 101 -7.20 -11.89 6.54
N LEU A 102 -6.86 -11.99 5.26
CA LEU A 102 -5.58 -12.50 4.79
C LEU A 102 -4.54 -11.44 4.47
N ARG A 103 -5.02 -10.28 4.07
CA ARG A 103 -4.19 -9.14 3.66
C ARG A 103 -4.73 -7.89 4.35
N PRO A 104 -4.71 -7.87 5.69
CA PRO A 104 -5.24 -6.76 6.46
C PRO A 104 -4.43 -5.49 6.19
N VAL A 105 -5.08 -4.36 6.44
CA VAL A 105 -4.44 -3.06 6.44
C VAL A 105 -4.54 -2.48 7.84
N PHE A 106 -3.40 -2.22 8.47
CA PHE A 106 -3.33 -1.72 9.83
C PHE A 106 -3.04 -0.22 9.87
N ASP A 107 -3.62 0.44 10.87
CA ASP A 107 -3.41 1.85 11.11
C ASP A 107 -2.03 2.10 11.69
N ILE A 108 -1.38 3.16 11.22
CA ILE A 108 -0.20 3.74 11.85
C ILE A 108 -0.66 5.00 12.56
N GLN A 109 -0.34 5.10 13.85
CA GLN A 109 -0.65 6.21 14.72
C GLN A 109 0.52 6.48 15.66
N ASN A 110 0.92 7.74 15.82
CA ASN A 110 2.05 8.13 16.65
C ASN A 110 3.36 7.39 16.28
N GLU A 111 3.60 7.22 14.97
CA GLU A 111 4.78 6.54 14.40
C GLU A 111 4.92 5.07 14.85
N THR A 112 3.81 4.42 15.22
CA THR A 112 3.74 3.00 15.59
C THR A 112 2.40 2.38 15.14
N TYR A 113 2.17 1.14 15.50
CA TYR A 113 0.93 0.40 15.21
C TYR A 113 0.50 -0.42 16.43
N ALA A 114 -0.78 -0.78 16.53
CA ALA A 114 -1.31 -1.60 17.61
C ALA A 114 -0.66 -3.00 17.63
N GLN A 115 -0.87 -3.76 18.72
CA GLN A 115 -0.51 -5.18 18.75
C GLN A 115 -1.31 -5.92 17.68
N LEU A 116 -0.62 -6.66 16.80
CA LEU A 116 -1.23 -7.38 15.69
C LEU A 116 -1.57 -8.81 16.08
N PRO A 117 -2.68 -9.37 15.58
CA PRO A 117 -3.11 -10.73 15.96
C PRO A 117 -2.37 -11.82 15.18
N GLY A 118 -2.23 -12.98 15.79
CA GLY A 118 -2.01 -14.29 15.19
C GLY A 118 -0.91 -14.33 14.13
N ASP A 119 -1.29 -14.53 12.88
CA ASP A 119 -0.37 -14.74 11.74
C ASP A 119 0.58 -13.56 11.48
N TRP A 120 0.28 -12.39 12.06
CA TRP A 120 1.05 -11.15 11.91
C TRP A 120 1.95 -10.86 13.12
N ASP A 121 2.06 -11.79 14.08
CA ASP A 121 2.84 -11.60 15.32
C ASP A 121 4.33 -11.35 15.07
N LEU A 122 4.88 -11.84 13.96
CA LEU A 122 6.27 -11.53 13.57
C LEU A 122 6.49 -10.01 13.39
N LEU A 123 5.48 -9.26 12.93
CA LEU A 123 5.55 -7.80 12.85
C LEU A 123 5.70 -7.17 14.25
N ASN A 124 5.03 -7.75 15.27
CA ASN A 124 5.19 -7.29 16.65
C ASN A 124 6.61 -7.52 17.18
N HIS A 125 7.20 -8.68 16.86
CA HIS A 125 8.58 -8.97 17.22
C HIS A 125 9.59 -8.06 16.52
N GLN A 126 9.28 -7.65 15.28
CA GLN A 126 10.13 -6.75 14.49
C GLN A 126 9.82 -5.26 14.71
N ARG A 127 8.92 -4.90 15.63
CA ARG A 127 8.46 -3.53 15.86
C ARG A 127 9.61 -2.53 16.00
N ALA A 128 10.60 -2.84 16.83
CA ALA A 128 11.73 -1.95 17.09
C ALA A 128 12.56 -1.63 15.83
N ALA A 129 12.59 -2.56 14.86
CA ALA A 129 13.26 -2.36 13.57
C ALA A 129 12.35 -1.66 12.55
N LEU A 130 11.02 -1.84 12.64
CA LEU A 130 10.07 -1.28 11.70
C LEU A 130 9.69 0.18 12.01
N GLU A 131 9.60 0.58 13.28
CA GLU A 131 9.24 1.96 13.67
C GLU A 131 10.17 3.04 13.08
N PRO A 132 11.50 2.87 13.04
CA PRO A 132 12.36 3.80 12.31
C PRO A 132 12.03 3.91 10.82
N ILE A 133 11.58 2.79 10.20
CA ILE A 133 11.19 2.78 8.80
C ILE A 133 9.90 3.60 8.59
N LEU A 134 8.93 3.52 9.51
CA LEU A 134 7.70 4.31 9.44
C LEU A 134 7.99 5.81 9.31
N ARG A 135 9.01 6.32 10.03
CA ARG A 135 9.39 7.74 10.02
C ARG A 135 9.98 8.19 8.70
N ALA A 136 10.65 7.29 7.99
CA ALA A 136 11.32 7.59 6.73
C ALA A 136 10.40 7.50 5.50
N VAL A 137 9.14 7.09 5.66
CA VAL A 137 8.16 6.96 4.56
C VAL A 137 7.16 8.10 4.62
N GLY A 138 6.91 8.77 3.49
CA GLY A 138 6.00 9.91 3.40
C GLY A 138 5.17 9.90 2.12
N ARG A 139 4.03 10.61 2.15
CA ARG A 139 3.23 10.87 0.96
C ARG A 139 3.74 12.11 0.22
N LEU A 140 3.71 12.05 -1.09
CA LEU A 140 4.09 13.19 -1.93
C LEU A 140 2.90 14.12 -2.14
N GLN A 141 3.09 15.38 -1.74
CA GLN A 141 2.10 16.46 -1.85
C GLN A 141 2.58 17.51 -2.85
N LEU A 142 1.70 17.89 -3.77
CA LEU A 142 1.96 18.93 -4.75
C LEU A 142 1.26 20.24 -4.36
N THR A 143 1.93 21.33 -4.64
CA THR A 143 1.36 22.68 -4.60
C THR A 143 1.48 23.29 -5.99
N GLY A 144 0.45 23.97 -6.46
CA GLY A 144 0.41 24.62 -7.78
C GLY A 144 0.10 23.69 -8.95
N HIS A 145 -0.08 22.39 -8.75
CA HIS A 145 -0.48 21.47 -9.82
C HIS A 145 -1.99 21.57 -10.08
N PRO A 146 -2.46 21.67 -11.37
CA PRO A 146 -3.86 21.96 -11.69
C PRO A 146 -4.85 20.84 -11.30
N SER A 147 -4.37 19.57 -11.20
CA SER A 147 -5.27 18.41 -11.04
C SER A 147 -4.94 17.54 -9.83
N TYR A 148 -3.72 17.61 -9.30
CA TYR A 148 -3.26 16.70 -8.25
C TYR A 148 -2.72 17.46 -7.04
N THR A 149 -3.13 17.04 -5.86
CA THR A 149 -2.57 17.47 -4.57
C THR A 149 -1.77 16.37 -3.89
N LEU A 150 -2.11 15.10 -4.14
CA LEU A 150 -1.40 13.90 -3.67
C LEU A 150 -1.11 13.03 -4.88
N VAL A 151 0.10 12.45 -4.96
CA VAL A 151 0.53 11.73 -6.16
C VAL A 151 1.17 10.37 -5.90
N GLY A 152 1.46 10.05 -4.66
CA GLY A 152 2.10 8.77 -4.35
C GLY A 152 2.84 8.79 -3.02
N THR A 153 3.66 7.78 -2.85
CA THR A 153 4.51 7.57 -1.69
C THR A 153 5.98 7.72 -2.08
N ALA A 154 6.81 8.10 -1.15
CA ALA A 154 8.27 8.10 -1.26
C ALA A 154 8.90 7.72 0.08
N PHE A 155 10.17 7.39 0.08
CA PHE A 155 10.93 7.17 1.31
C PHE A 155 12.35 7.68 1.22
N VAL A 156 12.94 7.99 2.37
CA VAL A 156 14.30 8.46 2.49
C VAL A 156 15.27 7.29 2.36
N CYS A 157 16.22 7.37 1.42
CA CYS A 157 17.22 6.33 1.18
C CYS A 157 18.67 6.83 1.24
N GLY A 158 18.87 8.14 1.40
CA GLY A 158 20.19 8.76 1.59
C GLY A 158 20.07 10.05 2.40
N PRO A 159 21.18 10.69 2.83
CA PRO A 159 21.18 11.84 3.75
C PRO A 159 20.33 13.03 3.27
N ASN A 160 20.17 13.20 1.96
CA ASN A 160 19.32 14.20 1.34
C ASN A 160 18.60 13.63 0.11
N THR A 161 18.38 12.32 0.08
CA THR A 161 17.88 11.58 -1.08
C THR A 161 16.62 10.82 -0.71
N ILE A 162 15.57 11.01 -1.52
CA ILE A 162 14.36 10.20 -1.47
C ILE A 162 14.16 9.47 -2.79
N VAL A 163 13.49 8.35 -2.72
CA VAL A 163 13.13 7.54 -3.88
C VAL A 163 11.61 7.41 -3.97
N THR A 164 11.11 7.45 -5.20
CA THR A 164 9.73 7.15 -5.58
C THR A 164 9.71 6.49 -6.95
N ASN A 165 8.54 6.27 -7.53
CA ASN A 165 8.45 5.76 -8.90
C ASN A 165 8.65 6.87 -9.95
N ARG A 166 9.18 6.45 -11.12
CA ARG A 166 9.29 7.32 -12.29
C ARG A 166 7.93 7.80 -12.77
N HIS A 167 6.91 6.93 -12.83
CA HIS A 167 5.56 7.34 -13.23
C HIS A 167 4.92 8.35 -12.26
N VAL A 168 5.25 8.28 -10.97
CA VAL A 168 4.83 9.29 -9.98
C VAL A 168 5.53 10.63 -10.26
N ALA A 169 6.85 10.60 -10.50
CA ALA A 169 7.62 11.80 -10.83
C ALA A 169 7.12 12.46 -12.14
N GLN A 170 6.67 11.69 -13.14
CA GLN A 170 6.12 12.19 -14.41
C GLN A 170 4.94 13.17 -14.22
N ILE A 171 4.26 13.11 -13.10
CA ILE A 171 3.13 14.02 -12.83
C ILE A 171 3.58 15.45 -12.59
N PHE A 172 4.79 15.67 -12.03
CA PHE A 172 5.26 16.98 -11.61
C PHE A 172 6.69 17.34 -12.04
N VAL A 173 7.37 16.42 -12.75
CA VAL A 173 8.72 16.60 -13.29
C VAL A 173 8.67 16.54 -14.81
N GLN A 174 9.41 17.41 -15.46
CA GLN A 174 9.68 17.41 -16.91
C GLN A 174 11.14 17.06 -17.20
N GLY A 175 11.44 16.69 -18.44
CA GLY A 175 12.79 16.31 -18.86
C GLY A 175 13.14 14.86 -18.54
N LEU A 176 12.16 13.98 -18.36
CA LEU A 176 12.35 12.55 -18.03
C LEU A 176 12.82 11.70 -19.20
N GLU A 177 12.91 12.30 -20.40
CA GLU A 177 13.52 11.67 -21.56
C GLU A 177 15.06 11.76 -21.50
N SER A 178 15.72 10.76 -22.02
CA SER A 178 17.19 10.67 -22.00
C SER A 178 17.87 11.94 -22.54
N GLY A 179 18.84 12.45 -21.78
CA GLY A 179 19.64 13.61 -22.14
C GLY A 179 19.02 14.98 -21.84
N GLN A 180 17.83 15.05 -21.28
CA GLN A 180 17.22 16.32 -20.85
C GLN A 180 17.54 16.63 -19.38
N GLN A 181 17.53 17.92 -19.04
CA GLN A 181 17.63 18.33 -17.64
C GLN A 181 16.30 18.14 -16.94
N LEU A 182 16.32 17.43 -15.80
CA LEU A 182 15.16 17.25 -14.95
C LEU A 182 14.84 18.54 -14.21
N THR A 183 13.60 19.01 -14.32
CA THR A 183 13.08 20.17 -13.57
C THR A 183 11.65 19.94 -13.16
N TYR A 184 11.18 20.63 -12.12
CA TYR A 184 9.73 20.64 -11.82
C TYR A 184 8.95 21.35 -12.91
N LEU A 185 7.69 21.00 -13.08
CA LEU A 185 6.76 21.74 -13.92
C LEU A 185 6.67 23.20 -13.42
N PRO A 186 6.52 24.18 -14.33
CA PRO A 186 6.43 25.59 -13.94
C PRO A 186 5.31 25.84 -12.91
N GLY A 187 5.67 26.51 -11.81
CA GLY A 187 4.72 26.82 -10.73
C GLY A 187 4.32 25.66 -9.83
N VAL A 188 4.91 24.46 -10.04
CA VAL A 188 4.64 23.28 -9.20
C VAL A 188 5.80 23.08 -8.23
N SER A 189 5.47 22.82 -6.97
CA SER A 189 6.41 22.35 -5.95
C SER A 189 5.91 21.04 -5.33
N CYS A 190 6.82 20.26 -4.76
CA CYS A 190 6.53 18.99 -4.12
C CYS A 190 7.16 18.93 -2.72
N ALA A 191 6.43 18.37 -1.78
CA ALA A 191 6.92 18.05 -0.45
C ALA A 191 6.57 16.61 -0.08
N MET A 192 7.37 15.96 0.75
CA MET A 192 7.08 14.64 1.33
C MET A 192 6.61 14.83 2.78
N ASP A 193 5.35 14.48 3.07
CA ASP A 193 4.80 14.53 4.42
C ASP A 193 4.93 13.16 5.09
N THR A 194 5.78 13.10 6.11
CA THR A 194 6.12 11.84 6.80
C THR A 194 5.23 11.52 7.99
N LEU A 195 4.28 12.40 8.35
CA LEU A 195 3.46 12.24 9.56
C LEU A 195 1.94 12.30 9.30
N ALA A 196 1.50 12.10 8.05
CA ALA A 196 0.08 12.02 7.72
C ALA A 196 -0.50 10.66 8.16
N GLU A 197 -0.77 10.51 9.44
CA GLU A 197 -1.20 9.26 10.09
C GLU A 197 -2.70 9.26 10.43
N VAL A 198 -3.24 8.07 10.73
CA VAL A 198 -4.64 7.90 11.08
C VAL A 198 -4.95 8.61 12.40
N GLY A 199 -6.06 9.36 12.43
CA GLY A 199 -6.48 10.08 13.64
C GLY A 199 -5.62 11.29 14.00
N SER A 200 -4.71 11.73 13.11
CA SER A 200 -3.83 12.88 13.33
C SER A 200 -3.90 13.86 12.17
N ASP A 201 -3.88 15.16 12.49
CA ASP A 201 -3.68 16.26 11.55
C ASP A 201 -2.23 16.77 11.56
N ALA A 202 -1.35 16.13 12.35
CA ALA A 202 0.06 16.46 12.38
C ALA A 202 0.71 16.20 11.02
N SER A 203 1.66 17.03 10.66
CA SER A 203 2.38 16.97 9.40
C SER A 203 3.85 17.33 9.63
N VAL A 204 4.74 16.53 9.06
CA VAL A 204 6.20 16.84 8.99
C VAL A 204 6.57 16.79 7.52
N LYS A 205 6.77 17.96 6.93
CA LYS A 205 7.06 18.12 5.49
C LYS A 205 8.53 18.28 5.23
N LEU A 206 9.03 17.49 4.32
CA LEU A 206 10.35 17.63 3.72
C LEU A 206 10.15 18.24 2.32
N ASP A 207 10.55 19.49 2.16
CA ASP A 207 10.46 20.16 0.86
C ASP A 207 11.46 19.55 -0.14
N LEU A 208 10.97 19.17 -1.30
CA LEU A 208 11.80 18.62 -2.36
C LEU A 208 12.40 19.75 -3.19
N THR A 209 13.71 19.83 -3.20
CA THR A 209 14.44 20.94 -3.83
C THR A 209 14.59 20.78 -5.32
N ARG A 210 14.85 19.54 -5.78
CA ARG A 210 14.97 19.24 -7.21
C ARG A 210 14.79 17.76 -7.53
N PRO A 211 14.33 17.41 -8.72
CA PRO A 211 14.52 16.07 -9.27
C PRO A 211 16.00 15.86 -9.61
N VAL A 212 16.49 14.65 -9.43
CA VAL A 212 17.91 14.33 -9.54
C VAL A 212 18.19 13.40 -10.71
N SER A 213 17.52 12.25 -10.75
CA SER A 213 17.72 11.22 -11.77
C SER A 213 16.52 10.30 -11.86
N VAL A 214 16.40 9.61 -12.97
CA VAL A 214 15.45 8.52 -13.19
C VAL A 214 16.20 7.31 -13.73
N SER A 215 15.74 6.11 -13.36
CA SER A 215 16.30 4.89 -13.94
C SER A 215 15.85 4.71 -15.39
N ASP A 216 16.76 4.25 -16.23
CA ASP A 216 16.45 3.89 -17.62
C ASP A 216 15.77 2.53 -17.73
N THR A 217 15.88 1.69 -16.71
CA THR A 217 15.38 0.31 -16.69
C THR A 217 14.17 0.14 -15.81
N TRP A 218 14.21 0.73 -14.60
CA TRP A 218 13.24 0.53 -13.55
C TRP A 218 12.30 1.72 -13.38
N ASP A 219 11.15 1.47 -12.85
CA ASP A 219 10.20 2.52 -12.47
C ASP A 219 10.65 3.23 -11.18
N VAL A 220 11.78 3.92 -11.25
CA VAL A 220 12.44 4.60 -10.13
C VAL A 220 12.84 6.01 -10.50
N ALA A 221 12.56 6.95 -9.60
CA ALA A 221 13.00 8.33 -9.65
C ALA A 221 13.64 8.73 -8.32
N ILE A 222 14.72 9.50 -8.41
CA ILE A 222 15.47 10.04 -7.28
C ILE A 222 15.21 11.55 -7.21
N LEU A 223 14.80 11.99 -6.03
CA LEU A 223 14.54 13.39 -5.71
C LEU A 223 15.38 13.82 -4.53
N GLN A 224 15.66 15.12 -4.41
CA GLN A 224 16.48 15.68 -3.36
C GLN A 224 15.66 16.49 -2.36
N VAL A 225 16.00 16.37 -1.08
CA VAL A 225 15.57 17.24 0.02
C VAL A 225 16.76 18.03 0.55
N ASP A 226 16.52 19.17 1.22
CA ASP A 226 17.61 19.97 1.78
C ASP A 226 18.25 19.31 2.99
N ALA A 227 17.44 18.95 3.97
CA ALA A 227 17.91 18.35 5.21
C ALA A 227 16.84 17.41 5.79
N LEU A 228 17.30 16.41 6.52
CA LEU A 228 16.42 15.50 7.26
C LEU A 228 16.30 15.93 8.72
N PRO A 229 15.09 15.87 9.32
CA PRO A 229 14.94 15.96 10.77
C PRO A 229 15.77 14.86 11.48
N PRO A 230 16.29 15.12 12.70
CA PRO A 230 17.17 14.19 13.38
C PRO A 230 16.59 12.80 13.67
N ASN A 231 15.27 12.71 13.74
CA ASN A 231 14.52 11.46 13.98
C ASN A 231 14.24 10.66 12.70
N ILE A 232 14.57 11.18 11.52
CA ILE A 232 14.44 10.48 10.24
C ILE A 232 15.82 10.04 9.77
N GLN A 233 15.98 8.73 9.61
CA GLN A 233 17.23 8.13 9.13
C GLN A 233 17.03 7.55 7.74
N PRO A 234 18.03 7.65 6.85
CA PRO A 234 18.00 6.95 5.57
C PRO A 234 17.83 5.45 5.73
N LEU A 235 16.96 4.85 4.92
CA LEU A 235 16.74 3.41 4.92
C LEU A 235 17.76 2.73 4.02
N PRO A 236 18.57 1.80 4.55
CA PRO A 236 19.42 0.97 3.71
C PRO A 236 18.56 0.03 2.85
N LEU A 237 18.96 -0.14 1.61
CA LEU A 237 18.34 -1.06 0.67
C LEU A 237 19.01 -2.43 0.75
N ALA A 238 18.26 -3.52 0.58
CA ALA A 238 18.86 -4.85 0.47
C ALA A 238 19.68 -4.94 -0.82
N GLY A 239 20.97 -5.29 -0.68
CA GLY A 239 21.90 -5.49 -1.80
C GLY A 239 21.83 -6.89 -2.41
N SER A 240 21.04 -7.79 -1.84
CA SER A 240 20.80 -9.14 -2.32
C SER A 240 19.34 -9.56 -2.11
N ALA A 241 18.90 -10.56 -2.86
CA ALA A 241 17.57 -11.13 -2.70
C ALA A 241 17.40 -11.80 -1.33
N PRO A 242 16.27 -11.61 -0.63
CA PRO A 242 15.99 -12.31 0.61
C PRO A 242 15.88 -13.82 0.39
N ALA A 243 16.34 -14.62 1.33
CA ALA A 243 16.29 -16.09 1.25
C ALA A 243 14.84 -16.60 1.10
N SER A 244 13.88 -15.90 1.71
CA SER A 244 12.44 -16.19 1.68
C SER A 244 11.69 -15.43 0.58
N LEU A 245 12.32 -15.20 -0.58
CA LEU A 245 11.66 -14.50 -1.71
C LEU A 245 10.36 -15.17 -2.17
N GLN A 246 10.21 -16.46 -1.92
CA GLN A 246 8.97 -17.22 -2.17
C GLN A 246 8.30 -17.58 -0.84
N GLY A 247 7.17 -16.96 -0.55
CA GLY A 247 6.33 -17.25 0.62
C GLY A 247 6.72 -16.51 1.90
N GLY A 248 7.84 -15.79 1.93
CA GLY A 248 8.29 -14.98 3.07
C GLY A 248 7.32 -13.88 3.42
N LEU A 249 7.21 -13.55 4.71
CA LEU A 249 6.35 -12.49 5.18
C LEU A 249 6.90 -11.12 4.75
N ALA A 250 6.03 -10.30 4.20
CA ALA A 250 6.37 -8.97 3.73
C ALA A 250 5.37 -7.92 4.23
N THR A 251 5.74 -6.67 4.16
CA THR A 251 4.80 -5.57 4.38
C THR A 251 5.12 -4.39 3.47
N ILE A 252 4.07 -3.71 3.03
CA ILE A 252 4.15 -2.38 2.42
C ILE A 252 3.88 -1.34 3.50
N ILE A 253 4.66 -0.26 3.48
CA ILE A 253 4.35 0.96 4.22
C ILE A 253 4.15 2.06 3.19
N GLY A 254 2.96 2.66 3.18
CA GLY A 254 2.60 3.66 2.19
C GLY A 254 1.27 4.33 2.46
N TYR A 255 0.78 5.08 1.48
CA TYR A 255 -0.39 5.93 1.58
C TYR A 255 -1.42 5.55 0.52
N PRO A 256 -2.26 4.53 0.78
CA PRO A 256 -3.32 4.14 -0.15
C PRO A 256 -4.33 5.27 -0.31
N SER A 257 -4.60 5.64 -1.55
CA SER A 257 -5.61 6.64 -1.93
C SER A 257 -6.86 5.94 -2.47
N TYR A 258 -8.01 6.59 -2.35
CA TYR A 258 -9.24 6.09 -2.95
C TYR A 258 -9.13 6.03 -4.48
N ASP A 259 -9.49 4.88 -5.07
CA ASP A 259 -9.56 4.70 -6.51
C ASP A 259 -11.03 4.70 -6.97
N PRO A 260 -11.49 5.71 -7.71
CA PRO A 260 -12.86 5.77 -8.18
C PRO A 260 -13.21 4.72 -9.26
N ASN A 261 -12.21 4.04 -9.85
CA ASN A 261 -12.41 3.01 -10.86
C ASN A 261 -12.61 1.61 -10.25
N GLU A 262 -12.32 1.44 -8.96
CA GLU A 262 -12.47 0.19 -8.24
C GLU A 262 -13.70 0.22 -7.32
N SER A 263 -14.19 -0.95 -6.92
CA SER A 263 -15.34 -1.06 -6.02
C SER A 263 -15.10 -0.34 -4.70
N PHE A 264 -15.94 0.65 -4.37
CA PHE A 264 -15.90 1.32 -3.07
C PHE A 264 -16.08 0.35 -1.91
N VAL A 265 -16.95 -0.64 -2.07
CA VAL A 265 -17.24 -1.64 -1.01
C VAL A 265 -15.98 -2.45 -0.68
N ASP A 266 -15.25 -2.90 -1.71
CA ASP A 266 -14.03 -3.68 -1.52
C ASP A 266 -12.93 -2.84 -0.89
N GLN A 267 -12.75 -1.61 -1.35
CA GLN A 267 -11.82 -0.68 -0.74
C GLN A 267 -12.19 -0.35 0.72
N ALA A 268 -13.48 -0.09 1.01
CA ALA A 268 -13.95 0.18 2.36
C ALA A 268 -13.76 -1.01 3.30
N ASN A 269 -13.98 -2.24 2.82
CA ASN A 269 -13.77 -3.46 3.60
C ASN A 269 -12.30 -3.66 3.97
N VAL A 270 -11.37 -3.45 3.04
CA VAL A 270 -9.94 -3.65 3.26
C VAL A 270 -9.31 -2.47 4.00
N PHE A 271 -9.59 -1.24 3.55
CA PHE A 271 -8.95 -0.01 4.05
C PHE A 271 -9.79 0.73 5.10
N ARG A 272 -11.01 0.20 5.43
CA ARG A 272 -11.94 0.81 6.40
C ARG A 272 -12.35 2.24 6.03
N ALA A 273 -12.43 2.53 4.72
CA ALA A 273 -12.68 3.85 4.16
C ALA A 273 -11.72 4.96 4.68
N VAL A 274 -10.50 4.57 5.10
CA VAL A 274 -9.44 5.49 5.50
C VAL A 274 -8.38 5.53 4.42
N PHE A 275 -8.34 6.64 3.69
CA PHE A 275 -7.45 6.88 2.56
C PHE A 275 -6.47 8.02 2.85
N ASP A 276 -5.40 8.12 2.05
CA ASP A 276 -4.38 9.16 2.11
C ASP A 276 -3.67 9.27 3.47
N LYS A 277 -3.72 8.22 4.26
CA LYS A 277 -3.07 8.09 5.57
C LYS A 277 -2.05 6.95 5.52
N LYS A 278 -0.98 7.08 6.30
CA LYS A 278 0.05 6.04 6.40
C LYS A 278 -0.52 4.74 6.93
N ARG A 279 -0.25 3.63 6.22
CA ARG A 279 -0.75 2.30 6.56
C ARG A 279 0.37 1.26 6.55
N LEU A 280 0.23 0.28 7.43
CA LEU A 280 1.01 -0.96 7.42
C LEU A 280 0.17 -2.03 6.72
N GLN A 281 0.69 -2.60 5.62
CA GLN A 281 -0.05 -3.45 4.70
C GLN A 281 0.70 -4.78 4.52
N PRO A 282 0.54 -5.73 5.46
CA PRO A 282 1.25 -7.00 5.40
C PRO A 282 0.71 -7.94 4.30
N GLY A 283 1.57 -8.86 3.91
CA GLY A 283 1.34 -9.88 2.91
C GLY A 283 2.54 -10.81 2.79
N ARG A 284 2.72 -11.41 1.61
CA ARG A 284 3.82 -12.33 1.33
C ARG A 284 4.53 -11.99 0.03
N LEU A 285 5.81 -12.30 -0.04
CA LEU A 285 6.58 -12.33 -1.27
C LEU A 285 6.20 -13.57 -2.08
N ASN A 286 6.03 -13.41 -3.39
CA ASN A 286 5.58 -14.47 -4.30
C ASN A 286 6.60 -14.72 -5.43
N GLY A 287 7.89 -14.52 -5.15
CA GLY A 287 8.98 -14.73 -6.11
C GLY A 287 9.15 -13.58 -7.11
N ARG A 288 9.72 -13.93 -8.25
CA ARG A 288 9.94 -13.01 -9.38
C ARG A 288 8.96 -13.29 -10.50
N VAL A 289 8.54 -12.23 -11.19
CA VAL A 289 7.66 -12.33 -12.37
C VAL A 289 8.05 -11.26 -13.39
N ASP A 290 7.98 -11.63 -14.65
CA ASP A 290 8.25 -10.69 -15.74
C ASP A 290 7.01 -9.84 -16.03
N VAL A 291 7.19 -8.52 -15.96
CA VAL A 291 6.12 -7.54 -16.18
C VAL A 291 6.60 -6.41 -17.09
N PRO A 292 5.68 -5.79 -17.86
CA PRO A 292 6.02 -4.63 -18.66
C PRO A 292 6.27 -3.40 -17.75
N SER A 293 7.33 -2.63 -18.08
CA SER A 293 7.67 -1.36 -17.45
C SER A 293 8.38 -0.47 -18.46
N PHE A 294 7.83 0.72 -18.76
CA PHE A 294 8.39 1.71 -19.71
C PHE A 294 8.89 1.13 -21.03
N GLY A 295 8.05 0.29 -21.67
CA GLY A 295 8.37 -0.32 -22.97
C GLY A 295 9.38 -1.46 -22.91
N ARG A 296 9.76 -1.91 -21.73
CA ARG A 296 10.64 -3.07 -21.48
C ARG A 296 9.92 -4.14 -20.68
N THR A 297 10.45 -5.34 -20.66
CA THR A 297 10.08 -6.38 -19.70
C THR A 297 11.11 -6.40 -18.59
N VAL A 298 10.66 -6.30 -17.34
CA VAL A 298 11.50 -6.34 -16.14
C VAL A 298 11.08 -7.50 -15.24
N SER A 299 12.03 -8.14 -14.58
CA SER A 299 11.75 -9.20 -13.62
C SER A 299 11.53 -8.58 -12.24
N ALA A 300 10.28 -8.32 -11.89
CA ALA A 300 9.87 -7.66 -10.65
C ALA A 300 9.65 -8.66 -9.50
N ILE A 301 9.67 -8.18 -8.26
CA ILE A 301 9.15 -8.95 -7.11
C ILE A 301 7.63 -8.97 -7.21
N ALA A 302 7.03 -10.15 -7.14
CA ALA A 302 5.61 -10.31 -6.93
C ALA A 302 5.31 -10.35 -5.42
N HIS A 303 4.24 -9.68 -4.99
CA HIS A 303 3.77 -9.73 -3.60
C HIS A 303 2.25 -9.61 -3.54
N ASP A 304 1.66 -9.98 -2.42
CA ASP A 304 0.22 -9.99 -2.25
C ASP A 304 -0.30 -9.03 -1.16
N CYS A 305 0.53 -8.10 -0.68
CA CYS A 305 0.07 -7.03 0.21
C CYS A 305 -1.08 -6.25 -0.44
N SER A 306 -2.10 -5.86 0.34
CA SER A 306 -3.18 -5.01 -0.19
C SER A 306 -2.67 -3.61 -0.52
N THR A 307 -2.88 -3.16 -1.75
CA THR A 307 -2.46 -1.81 -2.21
C THR A 307 -3.57 -1.15 -3.02
N LEU A 308 -3.54 0.18 -3.08
CA LEU A 308 -4.36 1.01 -3.95
C LEU A 308 -3.48 2.04 -4.65
N GLY A 309 -4.06 2.86 -5.50
CA GLY A 309 -3.44 4.10 -5.95
C GLY A 309 -2.83 4.86 -4.76
N GLY A 310 -1.81 5.66 -4.97
CA GLY A 310 -1.07 6.31 -3.87
C GLY A 310 0.00 5.43 -3.19
N ASN A 311 -0.10 4.10 -3.26
CA ASN A 311 1.00 3.21 -2.83
C ASN A 311 2.18 3.17 -3.80
N SER A 312 2.07 3.70 -5.00
CA SER A 312 3.22 3.85 -5.90
C SER A 312 4.37 4.58 -5.22
N GLY A 313 5.57 3.96 -5.19
CA GLY A 313 6.76 4.44 -4.46
C GLY A 313 6.86 3.97 -3.01
N SER A 314 5.90 3.18 -2.51
CA SER A 314 5.95 2.60 -1.17
C SER A 314 7.10 1.63 -1.00
N VAL A 315 7.64 1.58 0.21
CA VAL A 315 8.67 0.63 0.58
C VAL A 315 8.07 -0.77 0.77
N LEU A 316 8.69 -1.78 0.14
CA LEU A 316 8.43 -3.19 0.38
C LEU A 316 9.51 -3.76 1.30
N ILE A 317 9.10 -4.33 2.41
CA ILE A 317 9.97 -4.81 3.48
C ILE A 317 9.81 -6.33 3.62
N SER A 318 10.94 -7.05 3.71
CA SER A 318 10.95 -8.42 4.24
C SER A 318 10.82 -8.36 5.76
N VAL A 319 9.74 -8.89 6.32
CA VAL A 319 9.50 -8.82 7.77
C VAL A 319 10.51 -9.67 8.54
N GLU A 320 10.99 -10.76 7.97
CA GLU A 320 11.98 -11.64 8.61
C GLU A 320 13.30 -10.93 8.93
N THR A 321 13.73 -10.04 8.03
CA THR A 321 15.00 -9.31 8.15
C THR A 321 14.83 -7.84 8.49
N ALA A 322 13.61 -7.30 8.44
CA ALA A 322 13.28 -5.88 8.51
C ALA A 322 14.05 -5.02 7.47
N GLN A 323 14.43 -5.61 6.33
CA GLN A 323 15.16 -4.93 5.26
C GLN A 323 14.21 -4.45 4.16
N VAL A 324 14.54 -3.31 3.56
CA VAL A 324 13.88 -2.80 2.35
C VAL A 324 14.32 -3.65 1.17
N VAL A 325 13.42 -4.50 0.67
CA VAL A 325 13.68 -5.42 -0.44
C VAL A 325 13.14 -4.91 -1.78
N GLY A 326 12.32 -3.85 -1.77
CA GLY A 326 11.80 -3.32 -3.03
C GLY A 326 11.03 -2.03 -2.91
N ILE A 327 10.64 -1.50 -4.08
CA ILE A 327 9.85 -0.29 -4.26
C ILE A 327 8.59 -0.68 -5.03
N HIS A 328 7.43 -0.59 -4.39
CA HIS A 328 6.15 -0.92 -5.04
C HIS A 328 5.87 0.06 -6.19
N PHE A 329 5.46 -0.45 -7.35
CA PHE A 329 5.20 0.40 -8.51
C PHE A 329 3.91 0.08 -9.28
N SER A 330 3.36 -1.12 -9.14
CA SER A 330 2.18 -1.53 -9.91
C SER A 330 1.49 -2.70 -9.24
N GLY A 331 0.25 -2.94 -9.66
CA GLY A 331 -0.51 -4.12 -9.30
C GLY A 331 -1.52 -4.46 -10.38
N THR A 332 -1.95 -5.71 -10.38
CA THR A 332 -3.10 -6.17 -11.15
C THR A 332 -4.16 -6.59 -10.15
N THR A 333 -5.30 -5.91 -10.19
CA THR A 333 -6.42 -6.14 -9.29
C THR A 333 -6.72 -7.63 -9.12
N HIS A 334 -6.80 -8.09 -7.88
CA HIS A 334 -7.06 -9.49 -7.48
C HIS A 334 -6.03 -10.54 -7.96
N LEU A 335 -4.87 -10.16 -8.52
CA LEU A 335 -3.87 -11.10 -8.99
C LEU A 335 -2.55 -11.00 -8.24
N SER A 336 -1.86 -9.89 -8.34
CA SER A 336 -0.55 -9.68 -7.72
C SER A 336 -0.17 -8.20 -7.78
N ASN A 337 0.67 -7.79 -6.86
CA ASN A 337 1.34 -6.51 -6.86
C ASN A 337 2.82 -6.70 -7.19
N TYR A 338 3.46 -5.65 -7.69
CA TYR A 338 4.82 -5.71 -8.22
C TYR A 338 5.71 -4.63 -7.60
N ALA A 339 6.94 -5.00 -7.29
CA ALA A 339 7.94 -4.08 -6.78
C ALA A 339 9.26 -4.21 -7.54
N VAL A 340 9.94 -3.08 -7.70
CA VAL A 340 11.32 -3.03 -8.18
C VAL A 340 12.21 -3.67 -7.13
N PRO A 341 13.00 -4.71 -7.45
CA PRO A 341 13.89 -5.32 -6.46
C PRO A 341 15.02 -4.35 -6.11
N SER A 342 15.27 -4.12 -4.81
CA SER A 342 16.29 -3.18 -4.36
C SER A 342 17.70 -3.57 -4.80
N TRP A 343 18.02 -4.86 -4.84
CA TRP A 343 19.35 -5.37 -5.25
C TRP A 343 19.66 -5.18 -6.74
N GLU A 344 18.65 -4.99 -7.57
CA GLU A 344 18.84 -4.65 -8.99
C GLU A 344 19.27 -3.19 -9.17
N LEU A 345 19.08 -2.37 -8.12
CA LEU A 345 19.44 -0.95 -8.13
C LEU A 345 20.90 -0.70 -7.70
N VAL A 346 21.62 -1.71 -7.21
CA VAL A 346 23.01 -1.59 -6.73
C VAL A 346 23.92 -0.95 -7.79
N ASN A 347 23.71 -1.31 -9.06
CA ASN A 347 24.50 -0.80 -10.18
C ASN A 347 23.68 0.13 -11.10
N ASP A 348 22.50 0.57 -10.70
CA ASP A 348 21.69 1.48 -11.50
C ASP A 348 22.28 2.89 -11.50
N ALA A 349 22.46 3.45 -12.71
CA ALA A 349 23.06 4.77 -12.89
C ALA A 349 22.26 5.89 -12.21
N ALA A 350 20.97 5.73 -12.00
CA ALA A 350 20.14 6.71 -11.32
C ALA A 350 20.52 6.86 -9.84
N LEU A 351 21.07 5.82 -9.22
CA LEU A 351 21.47 5.81 -7.81
C LEU A 351 22.97 6.08 -7.61
N ALA A 352 23.76 6.09 -8.68
CA ALA A 352 25.20 6.26 -8.61
C ALA A 352 25.58 7.60 -7.95
N GLY A 353 26.52 7.56 -6.98
CA GLY A 353 27.04 8.75 -6.28
C GLY A 353 26.04 9.43 -5.33
N ARG A 354 25.05 8.69 -4.79
CA ARG A 354 23.96 9.23 -3.96
C ARG A 354 24.05 8.92 -2.46
N ASP A 355 25.14 8.36 -1.98
CA ASP A 355 25.31 7.95 -0.59
C ASP A 355 24.16 7.03 -0.08
N ILE A 356 23.65 6.16 -0.98
CA ILE A 356 22.64 5.16 -0.67
C ILE A 356 23.37 3.91 -0.19
N THR A 357 22.95 3.41 0.98
CA THR A 357 23.53 2.21 1.57
C THR A 357 22.77 0.97 1.06
N PHE A 358 23.53 -0.03 0.64
CA PHE A 358 23.03 -1.37 0.33
C PHE A 358 23.64 -2.38 1.35
N ASN A 359 22.76 -3.18 1.99
CA ASN A 359 23.14 -4.18 3.00
C ASN A 359 23.05 -5.61 2.43
#